data_476ac5933a013da0b5eafc4572cd6971
#
_entry.id   476ac5933a013da0b5eafc4572cd6971
#
_cell.length_a   1.000
_cell.length_b   1.000
_cell.length_c   1.000
_cell.angle_alpha   90.00
_cell.angle_beta   90.00
_cell.angle_gamma   90.00
#
_symmetry.space_group_name_H-M   'P 1'
#
loop_
_entity.id
_entity.type
_entity.pdbx_description
1 polymer ?
#
loop_
_entity_poly.entity_id
_entity_poly.type
_entity_poly.pdbx_seq_one_letter_code
_entity_poly.pdbx_strand_id
1 'polypeptide(L)'
;MIDKTSQEFSLILLKPDAYERNLVDVILQAIKDEKLNIVYQKKILLSEKMLRGYQPLLNEPNDEGKVDWQYDIINAYTKEPTDVYLLEGQDAIKKTNKIKSSLREKYISGEKKYTIYNLLHSVDDQDDLELNVKILLPEKLDLVKRRTYAESN
;
A
#
# COMPACT_ATOMS: atom_id res chain seq x y z
N MET A 1 27.92 -3.82 12.73
CA MET A 1 26.73 -4.52 13.24
C MET A 1 25.48 -3.83 12.72
N ILE A 2 24.55 -4.61 12.17
CA ILE A 2 23.31 -4.04 11.67
C ILE A 2 22.40 -3.69 12.85
N ASP A 3 21.93 -2.46 12.85
CA ASP A 3 20.96 -2.02 13.85
C ASP A 3 19.60 -2.64 13.51
N LYS A 4 19.21 -3.66 14.25
CA LYS A 4 17.97 -4.39 14.00
C LYS A 4 16.72 -3.55 14.32
N THR A 5 16.84 -2.53 15.16
CA THR A 5 15.69 -1.67 15.50
C THR A 5 15.27 -0.80 14.33
N SER A 6 16.16 -0.55 13.36
CA SER A 6 15.86 0.25 12.18
C SER A 6 15.29 -0.57 11.02
N GLN A 7 15.35 -1.92 11.11
CA GLN A 7 14.79 -2.81 10.09
C GLN A 7 13.31 -3.01 10.34
N GLU A 8 12.51 -2.73 9.34
CA GLU A 8 11.07 -2.94 9.44
C GLU A 8 10.49 -3.37 8.11
N PHE A 9 9.23 -3.78 8.15
CA PHE A 9 8.47 -4.09 6.96
C PHE A 9 7.57 -2.93 6.59
N SER A 10 7.24 -2.85 5.32
CA SER A 10 6.17 -2.00 4.82
C SER A 10 5.49 -2.68 3.64
N LEU A 11 4.46 -2.04 3.12
CA LEU A 11 3.65 -2.64 2.07
C LEU A 11 3.28 -1.56 1.05
N ILE A 12 3.31 -1.95 -0.21
CA ILE A 12 2.77 -1.15 -1.32
C ILE A 12 1.78 -2.01 -2.09
N LEU A 13 0.59 -1.44 -2.31
CA LEU A 13 -0.44 -2.01 -3.17
C LEU A 13 -0.59 -1.07 -4.37
N LEU A 14 -0.44 -1.60 -5.58
CA LEU A 14 -0.60 -0.80 -6.78
C LEU A 14 -2.08 -0.51 -7.04
N LYS A 15 -2.37 0.71 -7.46
CA LYS A 15 -3.72 1.11 -7.86
C LYS A 15 -3.87 0.97 -9.37
N PRO A 16 -5.10 0.86 -9.89
CA PRO A 16 -5.31 0.61 -11.31
C PRO A 16 -4.61 1.59 -12.24
N ASP A 17 -4.53 2.86 -11.88
CA ASP A 17 -3.91 3.86 -12.73
C ASP A 17 -2.39 3.72 -12.86
N ALA A 18 -1.74 3.02 -11.92
CA ALA A 18 -0.31 2.70 -12.09
C ALA A 18 -0.07 1.87 -13.34
N TYR A 19 -0.96 0.93 -13.62
CA TYR A 19 -0.90 0.10 -14.82
C TYR A 19 -1.29 0.89 -16.06
N GLU A 20 -2.39 1.61 -16.01
CA GLU A 20 -2.91 2.39 -17.13
C GLU A 20 -1.90 3.45 -17.61
N ARG A 21 -1.15 4.02 -16.68
CA ARG A 21 -0.18 5.07 -16.97
C ARG A 21 1.22 4.55 -17.19
N ASN A 22 1.41 3.22 -17.18
CA ASN A 22 2.73 2.59 -17.37
C ASN A 22 3.76 3.08 -16.33
N LEU A 23 3.35 3.22 -15.07
CA LEU A 23 4.22 3.70 -14.00
C LEU A 23 4.69 2.60 -13.04
N VAL A 24 4.38 1.33 -13.33
CA VAL A 24 4.80 0.21 -12.49
C VAL A 24 6.32 0.18 -12.34
N ASP A 25 7.05 0.28 -13.45
CA ASP A 25 8.52 0.27 -13.43
C ASP A 25 9.09 1.46 -12.67
N VAL A 26 8.43 2.61 -12.77
CA VAL A 26 8.82 3.81 -12.01
C VAL A 26 8.70 3.56 -10.51
N ILE A 27 7.60 2.92 -10.10
CA ILE A 27 7.38 2.58 -8.68
C ILE A 27 8.42 1.58 -8.20
N LEU A 28 8.68 0.53 -8.99
CA LEU A 28 9.68 -0.47 -8.64
C LEU A 28 11.09 0.14 -8.53
N GLN A 29 11.41 1.06 -9.42
CA GLN A 29 12.71 1.76 -9.37
C GLN A 29 12.79 2.64 -8.11
N ALA A 30 11.72 3.31 -7.74
CA ALA A 30 11.69 4.13 -6.53
C ALA A 30 11.93 3.27 -5.28
N ILE A 31 11.35 2.07 -5.23
CA ILE A 31 11.57 1.11 -4.15
C ILE A 31 13.07 0.76 -4.07
N LYS A 32 13.66 0.46 -5.20
CA LYS A 32 15.07 0.10 -5.28
C LYS A 32 15.98 1.28 -4.87
N ASP A 33 15.65 2.48 -5.31
CA ASP A 33 16.43 3.68 -4.99
C ASP A 33 16.42 3.98 -3.49
N GLU A 34 15.35 3.64 -2.79
CA GLU A 34 15.26 3.78 -1.34
C GLU A 34 15.88 2.59 -0.59
N LYS A 35 16.52 1.68 -1.31
CA LYS A 35 17.21 0.51 -0.73
C LYS A 35 16.28 -0.40 0.05
N LEU A 36 15.05 -0.54 -0.41
CA LEU A 36 14.08 -1.47 0.14
C LEU A 36 14.12 -2.76 -0.67
N ASN A 37 14.03 -3.88 0.04
CA ASN A 37 14.00 -5.20 -0.59
C ASN A 37 12.56 -5.69 -0.71
N ILE A 38 12.19 -6.21 -1.87
CA ILE A 38 10.90 -6.89 -2.04
C ILE A 38 11.10 -8.31 -1.52
N VAL A 39 10.50 -8.61 -0.37
CA VAL A 39 10.63 -9.94 0.24
C VAL A 39 9.48 -10.86 -0.15
N TYR A 40 8.39 -10.32 -0.65
CA TYR A 40 7.26 -11.09 -1.13
C TYR A 40 6.43 -10.24 -2.08
N GLN A 41 5.92 -10.88 -3.12
CA GLN A 41 5.06 -10.23 -4.11
C GLN A 41 3.92 -11.18 -4.44
N LYS A 42 2.72 -10.64 -4.53
CA LYS A 42 1.55 -11.44 -4.88
C LYS A 42 0.60 -10.61 -5.72
N LYS A 43 0.09 -11.23 -6.77
CA LYS A 43 -0.98 -10.62 -7.58
C LYS A 43 -2.32 -11.12 -7.05
N ILE A 44 -3.19 -10.20 -6.66
CA ILE A 44 -4.47 -10.54 -6.04
C ILE A 44 -5.62 -9.81 -6.72
N LEU A 45 -6.78 -10.45 -6.72
CA LEU A 45 -8.02 -9.80 -7.10
C LEU A 45 -8.73 -9.38 -5.82
N LEU A 46 -8.85 -8.08 -5.62
CA LEU A 46 -9.45 -7.55 -4.41
C LEU A 46 -10.96 -7.74 -4.43
N SER A 47 -11.52 -8.11 -3.28
CA SER A 47 -12.96 -8.13 -3.07
C SER A 47 -13.40 -6.85 -2.38
N GLU A 48 -14.69 -6.55 -2.44
CA GLU A 48 -15.25 -5.41 -1.71
C GLU A 48 -14.97 -5.53 -0.21
N LYS A 49 -15.07 -6.75 0.33
CA LYS A 49 -14.79 -7.00 1.75
C LYS A 49 -13.35 -6.63 2.12
N MET A 50 -12.40 -7.00 1.28
CA MET A 50 -10.99 -6.66 1.50
C MET A 50 -10.78 -5.15 1.48
N LEU A 51 -11.34 -4.46 0.49
CA LEU A 51 -11.23 -3.01 0.38
C LEU A 51 -11.79 -2.31 1.61
N ARG A 52 -12.97 -2.70 2.06
CA ARG A 52 -13.60 -2.11 3.24
C ARG A 52 -12.81 -2.40 4.52
N GLY A 53 -12.06 -3.50 4.53
CA GLY A 53 -11.24 -3.87 5.69
C GLY A 53 -10.07 -2.95 5.92
N TYR A 54 -9.41 -2.47 4.87
CA TYR A 54 -8.24 -1.60 5.02
C TYR A 54 -8.47 -0.15 4.61
N GLN A 55 -9.66 0.18 4.07
CA GLN A 55 -10.03 1.55 3.69
C GLN A 55 -11.25 2.00 4.49
N PRO A 56 -11.04 2.49 5.71
CA PRO A 56 -12.16 2.87 6.59
C PRO A 56 -13.13 3.89 5.98
N LEU A 57 -12.64 4.75 5.09
CA LEU A 57 -13.48 5.77 4.45
C LEU A 57 -14.61 5.16 3.62
N LEU A 58 -14.45 3.91 3.17
CA LEU A 58 -15.50 3.21 2.42
C LEU A 58 -16.68 2.81 3.30
N ASN A 59 -16.50 2.83 4.62
CA ASN A 59 -17.53 2.46 5.58
C ASN A 59 -18.21 3.66 6.22
N GLU A 60 -17.79 4.88 5.86
CA GLU A 60 -18.41 6.10 6.39
C GLU A 60 -19.80 6.34 5.80
N PRO A 61 -20.68 7.00 6.58
CA PRO A 61 -22.00 7.36 6.06
C PRO A 61 -21.91 8.19 4.79
N ASN A 62 -22.88 8.00 3.91
CA ASN A 62 -22.93 8.71 2.63
C ASN A 62 -23.36 10.17 2.84
N ASP A 63 -22.44 11.10 2.62
CA ASP A 63 -22.77 12.49 2.39
C ASP A 63 -22.95 12.68 0.89
N GLU A 64 -23.52 13.82 0.49
CA GLU A 64 -23.65 14.13 -0.94
C GLU A 64 -22.31 14.03 -1.66
N GLY A 65 -22.28 13.24 -2.73
CA GLY A 65 -21.10 13.03 -3.55
C GLY A 65 -20.19 11.89 -3.09
N LYS A 66 -20.32 11.39 -1.86
CA LYS A 66 -19.48 10.28 -1.39
C LYS A 66 -19.86 8.95 -1.97
N VAL A 67 -21.13 8.74 -2.25
CA VAL A 67 -21.64 7.47 -2.80
C VAL A 67 -20.91 7.12 -4.10
N ASP A 68 -20.75 8.09 -4.99
CA ASP A 68 -20.20 7.85 -6.32
C ASP A 68 -18.72 7.45 -6.23
N TRP A 69 -17.91 8.16 -5.44
CA TRP A 69 -16.50 7.83 -5.37
C TRP A 69 -16.24 6.50 -4.65
N GLN A 70 -17.05 6.16 -3.65
CA GLN A 70 -16.95 4.86 -2.98
C GLN A 70 -17.24 3.73 -3.95
N TYR A 71 -18.30 3.87 -4.72
CA TYR A 71 -18.68 2.91 -5.75
C TYR A 71 -17.59 2.77 -6.81
N ASP A 72 -17.03 3.89 -7.26
CA ASP A 72 -15.98 3.92 -8.25
C ASP A 72 -14.71 3.20 -7.78
N ILE A 73 -14.33 3.40 -6.50
CA ILE A 73 -13.18 2.69 -5.91
C ILE A 73 -13.43 1.19 -5.94
N ILE A 74 -14.58 0.75 -5.45
CA ILE A 74 -14.92 -0.66 -5.40
C ILE A 74 -14.88 -1.27 -6.81
N ASN A 75 -15.51 -0.60 -7.77
CA ASN A 75 -15.51 -1.05 -9.15
C ASN A 75 -14.12 -1.13 -9.75
N ALA A 76 -13.31 -0.10 -9.55
CA ALA A 76 -11.98 -0.05 -10.13
C ALA A 76 -11.06 -1.16 -9.61
N TYR A 77 -11.14 -1.45 -8.31
CA TYR A 77 -10.24 -2.42 -7.68
C TYR A 77 -10.68 -3.87 -7.79
N THR A 78 -11.98 -4.12 -8.01
CA THR A 78 -12.48 -5.51 -8.02
C THR A 78 -12.54 -6.14 -9.41
N LYS A 79 -12.23 -5.39 -10.46
CA LYS A 79 -12.29 -5.90 -11.84
C LYS A 79 -11.01 -6.60 -12.29
N GLU A 80 -9.87 -6.08 -11.92
CA GLU A 80 -8.57 -6.57 -12.39
C GLU A 80 -7.65 -6.87 -11.22
N PRO A 81 -6.83 -7.93 -11.33
CA PRO A 81 -5.84 -8.22 -10.29
C PRO A 81 -4.82 -7.09 -10.17
N THR A 82 -4.27 -6.94 -8.97
CA THR A 82 -3.22 -5.95 -8.73
C THR A 82 -2.10 -6.57 -7.91
N ASP A 83 -0.94 -5.94 -7.93
CA ASP A 83 0.24 -6.42 -7.23
C ASP A 83 0.37 -5.81 -5.85
N VAL A 84 0.68 -6.68 -4.88
CA VAL A 84 1.02 -6.29 -3.52
C VAL A 84 2.47 -6.64 -3.29
N TYR A 85 3.24 -5.70 -2.77
CA TYR A 85 4.65 -5.90 -2.44
C TYR A 85 4.85 -5.78 -0.95
N LEU A 86 5.42 -6.81 -0.33
CA LEU A 86 5.90 -6.73 1.05
C LEU A 86 7.38 -6.36 0.99
N LEU A 87 7.72 -5.28 1.65
CA LEU A 87 9.04 -4.67 1.58
C LEU A 87 9.72 -4.72 2.94
N GLU A 88 11.04 -4.83 2.93
CA GLU A 88 11.83 -4.79 4.15
C GLU A 88 13.02 -3.86 3.96
N GLY A 89 13.35 -3.13 5.00
CA GLY A 89 14.51 -2.28 5.01
C GLY A 89 14.51 -1.33 6.18
N GLN A 90 15.55 -0.52 6.25
CA GLN A 90 15.65 0.52 7.26
C GLN A 90 14.58 1.58 7.02
N ASP A 91 13.82 1.93 8.05
CA ASP A 91 12.77 2.94 7.98
C ASP A 91 11.77 2.68 6.84
N ALA A 92 11.38 1.42 6.65
CA ALA A 92 10.59 1.02 5.49
C ALA A 92 9.26 1.77 5.38
N ILE A 93 8.54 1.97 6.49
CA ILE A 93 7.25 2.67 6.47
C ILE A 93 7.43 4.13 6.05
N LYS A 94 8.40 4.81 6.63
CA LYS A 94 8.71 6.18 6.27
C LYS A 94 9.08 6.31 4.79
N LYS A 95 9.90 5.37 4.31
CA LYS A 95 10.35 5.37 2.91
C LYS A 95 9.23 5.10 1.92
N THR A 96 8.33 4.16 2.22
CA THR A 96 7.19 3.91 1.33
C THR A 96 6.24 5.10 1.28
N ASN A 97 6.06 5.81 2.39
CA ASN A 97 5.27 7.04 2.40
C ASN A 97 5.94 8.16 1.60
N LYS A 98 7.25 8.25 1.66
CA LYS A 98 8.02 9.19 0.84
C LYS A 98 7.88 8.87 -0.64
N ILE A 99 7.98 7.61 -1.02
CA ILE A 99 7.77 7.16 -2.41
C ILE A 99 6.38 7.58 -2.88
N LYS A 100 5.36 7.27 -2.08
CA LYS A 100 3.99 7.62 -2.40
C LYS A 100 3.81 9.12 -2.62
N SER A 101 4.27 9.93 -1.69
CA SER A 101 4.14 11.39 -1.76
C SER A 101 4.90 11.97 -2.95
N SER A 102 6.12 11.52 -3.19
CA SER A 102 6.95 12.03 -4.28
C SER A 102 6.36 11.70 -5.64
N LEU A 103 5.86 10.48 -5.82
CA LEU A 103 5.28 10.07 -7.10
C LEU A 103 3.94 10.76 -7.35
N ARG A 104 3.13 10.94 -6.31
CA ARG A 104 1.87 11.69 -6.46
C ARG A 104 2.12 13.13 -6.83
N GLU A 105 3.09 13.76 -6.21
CA GLU A 105 3.45 15.13 -6.52
C GLU A 105 3.95 15.28 -7.97
N LYS A 106 4.74 14.31 -8.44
CA LYS A 106 5.32 14.35 -9.77
C LYS A 106 4.32 14.04 -10.88
N TYR A 107 3.46 13.05 -10.67
CA TYR A 107 2.60 12.51 -11.72
C TYR A 107 1.13 12.87 -11.58
N ILE A 108 0.71 13.31 -10.41
CA ILE A 108 -0.68 13.63 -10.13
C ILE A 108 -0.74 15.03 -9.55
N SER A 109 -1.34 15.95 -10.31
CA SER A 109 -1.48 17.33 -9.88
C SER A 109 -2.95 17.68 -9.68
N GLY A 110 -3.20 18.70 -8.89
CA GLY A 110 -4.55 19.22 -8.69
C GLY A 110 -5.47 18.26 -7.97
N GLU A 111 -6.69 18.17 -8.43
CA GLU A 111 -7.76 17.44 -7.78
C GLU A 111 -7.55 15.93 -7.74
N LYS A 112 -6.90 15.39 -8.76
CA LYS A 112 -6.69 13.94 -8.87
C LYS A 112 -5.80 13.37 -7.78
N LYS A 113 -5.08 14.21 -7.07
CA LYS A 113 -4.18 13.79 -5.99
C LYS A 113 -4.90 13.00 -4.89
N TYR A 114 -6.16 13.26 -4.68
CA TYR A 114 -6.96 12.66 -3.61
C TYR A 114 -8.04 11.71 -4.11
N THR A 115 -7.96 11.30 -5.37
CA THR A 115 -8.92 10.37 -5.96
C THR A 115 -8.37 8.93 -5.91
N ILE A 116 -9.16 7.99 -6.44
CA ILE A 116 -8.74 6.60 -6.59
C ILE A 116 -7.54 6.46 -7.54
N TYR A 117 -7.31 7.45 -8.39
CA TYR A 117 -6.26 7.44 -9.41
C TYR A 117 -4.98 8.10 -8.89
N ASN A 118 -4.48 7.62 -7.77
CA ASN A 118 -3.28 8.18 -7.15
C ASN A 118 -2.17 7.15 -6.93
N LEU A 119 -2.03 6.21 -7.84
CA LEU A 119 -0.91 5.31 -8.10
C LEU A 119 -0.73 4.14 -7.14
N LEU A 120 -0.69 4.38 -5.85
CA LEU A 120 -0.38 3.32 -4.89
C LEU A 120 -0.95 3.61 -3.52
N HIS A 121 -1.13 2.53 -2.77
CA HIS A 121 -1.48 2.56 -1.35
C HIS A 121 -0.28 2.07 -0.55
N SER A 122 -0.02 2.69 0.58
CA SER A 122 0.99 2.26 1.53
C SER A 122 0.43 2.36 2.95
N VAL A 123 1.22 1.90 3.93
CA VAL A 123 0.77 1.87 5.32
C VAL A 123 1.41 3.02 6.11
N ASP A 124 0.74 3.45 7.19
CA ASP A 124 1.16 4.62 7.96
C ASP A 124 1.97 4.28 9.21
N ASP A 125 1.74 3.11 9.80
CA ASP A 125 2.42 2.66 11.01
C ASP A 125 2.39 1.13 11.10
N GLN A 126 2.96 0.59 12.17
CA GLN A 126 3.03 -0.86 12.37
C GLN A 126 1.65 -1.50 12.50
N ASP A 127 0.72 -0.86 13.20
CA ASP A 127 -0.64 -1.40 13.35
C ASP A 127 -1.36 -1.46 12.00
N ASP A 128 -1.20 -0.41 11.20
CA ASP A 128 -1.76 -0.35 9.85
C ASP A 128 -1.12 -1.42 8.96
N LEU A 129 0.18 -1.61 9.08
CA LEU A 129 0.89 -2.67 8.35
C LEU A 129 0.30 -4.05 8.68
N GLU A 130 0.14 -4.36 9.95
CA GLU A 130 -0.41 -5.67 10.36
C GLU A 130 -1.83 -5.87 9.86
N LEU A 131 -2.66 -4.83 9.91
CA LEU A 131 -4.01 -4.89 9.37
C LEU A 131 -4.00 -5.17 7.87
N ASN A 132 -3.19 -4.44 7.12
CA ASN A 132 -3.10 -4.62 5.67
C ASN A 132 -2.55 -6.01 5.30
N VAL A 133 -1.52 -6.47 6.00
CA VAL A 133 -0.95 -7.80 5.76
C VAL A 133 -1.98 -8.89 6.07
N LYS A 134 -2.72 -8.75 7.17
CA LYS A 134 -3.76 -9.70 7.52
C LYS A 134 -4.81 -9.85 6.43
N ILE A 135 -5.17 -8.76 5.78
CA ILE A 135 -6.20 -8.74 4.74
C ILE A 135 -5.64 -9.16 3.38
N LEU A 136 -4.49 -8.62 3.00
CA LEU A 136 -3.94 -8.77 1.65
C LEU A 136 -2.97 -9.94 1.52
N LEU A 137 -2.18 -10.19 2.55
CA LEU A 137 -1.14 -11.22 2.55
C LEU A 137 -1.17 -12.01 3.87
N PRO A 138 -2.30 -12.68 4.19
CA PRO A 138 -2.44 -13.34 5.49
C PRO A 138 -1.37 -14.39 5.77
N GLU A 139 -0.83 -15.02 4.74
CA GLU A 139 0.25 -15.99 4.85
C GLU A 139 1.57 -15.38 5.35
N LYS A 140 1.69 -14.06 5.38
CA LYS A 140 2.89 -13.36 5.85
C LYS A 140 2.70 -12.62 7.17
N LEU A 141 1.53 -12.75 7.79
CA LEU A 141 1.24 -12.03 9.03
C LEU A 141 2.20 -12.40 10.16
N ASP A 142 2.48 -13.69 10.33
CA ASP A 142 3.40 -14.15 11.38
C ASP A 142 4.82 -13.61 11.19
N LEU A 143 5.27 -13.48 9.96
CA LEU A 143 6.58 -12.92 9.67
C LEU A 143 6.68 -11.47 10.18
N VAL A 144 5.68 -10.67 9.87
CA VAL A 144 5.64 -9.26 10.25
C VAL A 144 5.56 -9.10 11.76
N LYS A 145 4.72 -9.89 12.41
CA LYS A 145 4.55 -9.86 13.87
C LYS A 145 5.79 -10.32 14.62
N ARG A 146 6.42 -11.40 14.15
CA ARG A 146 7.64 -11.91 14.79
C ARG A 146 8.76 -10.88 14.78
N ARG A 147 8.89 -10.13 13.68
CA ARG A 147 9.87 -9.07 13.57
C ARG A 147 9.64 -8.01 14.65
N THR A 148 8.39 -7.59 14.83
CA THR A 148 8.00 -6.63 15.86
C THR A 148 8.37 -7.10 17.26
N TYR A 149 8.08 -8.36 17.56
CA TYR A 149 8.43 -8.97 18.86
C TYR A 149 9.92 -9.02 19.09
N ALA A 150 10.69 -9.39 18.06
CA ALA A 150 12.15 -9.46 18.16
C ALA A 150 12.75 -8.10 18.49
N GLU A 151 12.19 -7.04 17.94
CA GLU A 151 12.64 -5.69 18.20
C GLU A 151 12.23 -5.18 19.59
N SER A 152 11.11 -5.66 20.12
CA SER A 152 10.61 -5.26 21.44
C SER A 152 11.41 -5.87 22.59
N ASN A 153 12.06 -6.96 22.37
CA ASN A 153 12.84 -7.68 23.37
C ASN A 153 14.33 -7.29 23.31
#